data_a7259ec4965ae2a5ffe5c0c19955654e
#
_entry.id   a7259ec4965ae2a5ffe5c0c19955654e
#
_cell.length_a   1.000
_cell.length_b   1.000
_cell.length_c   1.000
_cell.angle_alpha   90.00
_cell.angle_beta   90.00
_cell.angle_gamma   90.00
#
_symmetry.space_group_name_H-M   'P 1'
#
loop_
_entity.id
_entity.type
_entity.pdbx_description
1 polymer ?
#
loop_
_entity_poly.entity_id
_entity_poly.type
_entity_poly.pdbx_seq_one_letter_code
_entity_poly.pdbx_strand_id
1 'polypeptide(L)'
;MSRLGKLLIFSLMLCFFPLLGTAVAELEIPSVKVEKVPVLDGAGMDSAWQGLKPVTVKDSASGTNILIRSVYTADQVFFLVQFPDNAENFLHKPWAWNATEKKYETGPHREDTFVFKWNMMDHDVNLSNFSDDDYRADVWYWKANRTNPAGYADDKSQVLGAQPIKKSTELTSMSGKARHLGRYSDAGKAAYKELKTLTEYQGDLADRYPASTPEGSRADVHAKGTWNGGFRTIEYARALNTGHEDDLQFEPASGKAYLFGVSIFSLYGRPHIENSPNYYGRGRISEPLRLKFQ
;
A
#
# COMPACT_ATOMS: atom_id res chain seq x y z
N MET A 1 40.83 -6.70 76.39
CA MET A 1 39.42 -6.76 76.04
C MET A 1 39.31 -6.37 74.60
N SER A 2 39.25 -7.33 73.69
CA SER A 2 39.24 -7.14 72.24
C SER A 2 37.73 -7.26 71.75
N ARG A 3 37.27 -6.27 71.06
CA ARG A 3 35.99 -6.33 70.38
C ARG A 3 36.19 -6.69 68.91
N LEU A 4 35.79 -7.90 68.53
CA LEU A 4 35.73 -8.37 67.16
C LEU A 4 34.50 -7.73 66.45
N GLY A 5 34.74 -6.90 65.42
CA GLY A 5 33.70 -6.38 64.53
C GLY A 5 33.37 -7.43 63.46
N LYS A 6 32.12 -7.87 63.41
CA LYS A 6 31.60 -8.75 62.36
C LYS A 6 31.29 -7.91 61.10
N LEU A 7 32.00 -8.15 60.01
CA LEU A 7 31.73 -7.58 58.68
C LEU A 7 30.63 -8.41 58.04
N LEU A 8 29.43 -7.82 57.82
CA LEU A 8 28.37 -8.42 57.06
C LEU A 8 28.57 -8.06 55.58
N ILE A 9 28.91 -9.05 54.77
CA ILE A 9 28.99 -8.93 53.30
C ILE A 9 27.56 -9.13 52.77
N PHE A 10 26.95 -8.06 52.31
CA PHE A 10 25.67 -8.10 51.56
C PHE A 10 25.99 -8.45 50.10
N SER A 11 25.74 -9.70 49.70
CA SER A 11 25.82 -10.13 48.29
C SER A 11 24.59 -9.64 47.53
N LEU A 12 24.76 -8.63 46.70
CA LEU A 12 23.72 -8.13 45.81
C LEU A 12 23.58 -9.08 44.61
N MET A 13 22.57 -9.94 44.66
CA MET A 13 22.26 -10.86 43.57
C MET A 13 21.52 -10.07 42.48
N LEU A 14 22.27 -9.70 41.43
CA LEU A 14 21.75 -9.02 40.25
C LEU A 14 20.93 -10.02 39.42
N CYS A 15 19.60 -10.02 39.58
CA CYS A 15 18.72 -10.81 38.73
C CYS A 15 18.67 -10.19 37.31
N PHE A 16 19.39 -10.83 36.38
CA PHE A 16 19.26 -10.56 34.95
C PHE A 16 17.90 -11.13 34.51
N PHE A 17 16.89 -10.29 34.36
CA PHE A 17 15.69 -10.63 33.60
C PHE A 17 16.02 -10.51 32.11
N PRO A 18 15.98 -11.60 31.32
CA PRO A 18 16.04 -11.45 29.90
C PRO A 18 14.80 -10.70 29.44
N LEU A 19 14.96 -9.55 28.79
CA LEU A 19 13.91 -8.93 27.99
C LEU A 19 13.57 -9.92 26.88
N LEU A 20 12.52 -10.72 27.11
CA LEU A 20 11.86 -11.45 26.03
C LEU A 20 11.19 -10.40 25.15
N GLY A 21 11.89 -9.98 24.12
CA GLY A 21 11.27 -9.25 23.02
C GLY A 21 10.12 -10.13 22.49
N THR A 22 8.91 -9.64 22.61
CA THR A 22 7.75 -10.27 21.95
C THR A 22 8.01 -10.17 20.45
N ALA A 23 8.44 -11.27 19.83
CA ALA A 23 8.43 -11.39 18.38
C ALA A 23 6.97 -11.14 17.96
N VAL A 24 6.70 -10.04 17.26
CA VAL A 24 5.42 -9.82 16.61
C VAL A 24 5.33 -10.95 15.58
N ALA A 25 4.33 -11.84 15.75
CA ALA A 25 4.13 -12.90 14.80
C ALA A 25 3.80 -12.25 13.45
N GLU A 26 4.63 -12.51 12.46
CA GLU A 26 4.38 -12.07 11.09
C GLU A 26 3.10 -12.73 10.56
N LEU A 27 2.22 -11.94 9.96
CA LEU A 27 1.00 -12.46 9.36
C LEU A 27 1.31 -13.08 7.99
N GLU A 28 1.02 -14.36 7.85
CA GLU A 28 1.14 -15.07 6.58
C GLU A 28 -0.17 -14.97 5.78
N ILE A 29 -0.07 -14.59 4.52
CA ILE A 29 -1.16 -14.63 3.53
C ILE A 29 -0.94 -15.84 2.66
N PRO A 30 -1.68 -16.94 2.85
CA PRO A 30 -1.59 -18.10 1.97
C PRO A 30 -2.17 -17.75 0.60
N SER A 31 -1.42 -18.03 -0.47
CA SER A 31 -1.90 -17.98 -1.85
C SER A 31 -2.15 -19.41 -2.31
N VAL A 32 -3.42 -19.74 -2.57
CA VAL A 32 -3.85 -21.10 -2.92
C VAL A 32 -3.88 -21.24 -4.43
N LYS A 33 -3.35 -22.36 -4.94
CA LYS A 33 -3.39 -22.64 -6.38
C LYS A 33 -4.81 -22.91 -6.85
N VAL A 34 -5.21 -22.26 -7.94
CA VAL A 34 -6.52 -22.45 -8.58
C VAL A 34 -6.35 -22.64 -10.09
N GLU A 35 -7.28 -23.36 -10.70
CA GLU A 35 -7.29 -23.57 -12.15
C GLU A 35 -8.12 -22.49 -12.85
N LYS A 36 -9.21 -22.04 -12.21
CA LYS A 36 -10.10 -21.03 -12.77
C LYS A 36 -9.64 -19.63 -12.37
N VAL A 37 -9.32 -18.84 -13.37
CA VAL A 37 -8.95 -17.43 -13.22
C VAL A 37 -10.12 -16.63 -12.65
N PRO A 38 -9.95 -15.86 -11.56
CA PRO A 38 -10.96 -14.92 -11.09
C PRO A 38 -11.29 -13.85 -12.13
N VAL A 39 -12.51 -13.39 -12.18
CA VAL A 39 -12.93 -12.25 -13.00
C VAL A 39 -12.69 -10.97 -12.18
N LEU A 40 -11.96 -10.01 -12.71
CA LEU A 40 -11.73 -8.73 -12.04
C LEU A 40 -12.90 -7.79 -12.27
N ASP A 41 -13.98 -7.94 -11.55
CA ASP A 41 -15.17 -7.07 -11.62
C ASP A 41 -15.35 -6.21 -10.35
N GLY A 42 -14.56 -6.47 -9.33
CA GLY A 42 -14.62 -5.80 -8.03
C GLY A 42 -15.70 -6.33 -7.11
N ALA A 43 -16.40 -7.40 -7.48
CA ALA A 43 -17.46 -7.99 -6.64
C ALA A 43 -16.91 -9.00 -5.61
N GLY A 44 -15.81 -9.67 -5.93
CA GLY A 44 -15.19 -10.68 -5.06
C GLY A 44 -16.07 -11.91 -4.85
N MET A 45 -16.91 -12.24 -5.83
CA MET A 45 -17.93 -13.30 -5.73
C MET A 45 -17.55 -14.58 -6.47
N ASP A 46 -16.41 -14.62 -7.14
CA ASP A 46 -15.95 -15.78 -7.89
C ASP A 46 -15.77 -17.03 -7.04
N SER A 47 -15.96 -18.17 -7.67
CA SER A 47 -15.74 -19.48 -7.03
C SER A 47 -14.30 -19.66 -6.53
N ALA A 48 -13.32 -18.98 -7.12
CA ALA A 48 -11.93 -19.00 -6.69
C ALA A 48 -11.74 -18.46 -5.25
N TRP A 49 -12.62 -17.56 -4.80
CA TRP A 49 -12.58 -16.97 -3.46
C TRP A 49 -13.38 -17.77 -2.42
N GLN A 50 -14.25 -18.68 -2.89
CA GLN A 50 -15.15 -19.44 -2.01
C GLN A 50 -14.37 -20.42 -1.14
N GLY A 51 -14.73 -20.51 0.13
CA GLY A 51 -14.07 -21.39 1.11
C GLY A 51 -12.72 -20.88 1.64
N LEU A 52 -12.14 -19.83 1.05
CA LEU A 52 -10.91 -19.22 1.55
C LEU A 52 -11.21 -18.31 2.75
N LYS A 53 -10.57 -18.58 3.87
CA LYS A 53 -10.63 -17.66 5.01
C LYS A 53 -9.77 -16.43 4.73
N PRO A 54 -10.32 -15.22 4.92
CA PRO A 54 -9.48 -14.03 4.80
C PRO A 54 -8.50 -13.93 5.96
N VAL A 55 -7.32 -13.41 5.68
CA VAL A 55 -6.42 -12.94 6.73
C VAL A 55 -6.81 -11.50 7.06
N THR A 56 -6.97 -11.20 8.34
CA THR A 56 -7.30 -9.86 8.83
C THR A 56 -6.02 -9.11 9.14
N VAL A 57 -5.81 -8.00 8.45
CA VAL A 57 -4.67 -7.10 8.60
C VAL A 57 -5.16 -5.76 9.14
N LYS A 58 -4.48 -5.20 10.11
CA LYS A 58 -4.84 -3.89 10.64
C LYS A 58 -4.09 -2.78 9.90
N ASP A 59 -4.82 -1.87 9.26
CA ASP A 59 -4.20 -0.66 8.73
C ASP A 59 -3.77 0.27 9.87
N SER A 60 -2.46 0.55 9.94
CA SER A 60 -1.89 1.30 11.06
C SER A 60 -2.30 2.78 11.09
N ALA A 61 -2.72 3.33 9.95
CA ALA A 61 -3.12 4.73 9.83
C ALA A 61 -4.58 4.95 10.19
N SER A 62 -5.47 4.10 9.69
CA SER A 62 -6.91 4.20 9.92
C SER A 62 -7.42 3.42 11.13
N GLY A 63 -6.65 2.43 11.57
CA GLY A 63 -7.12 1.44 12.54
C GLY A 63 -8.16 0.46 11.99
N THR A 64 -8.43 0.53 10.68
CA THR A 64 -9.41 -0.31 9.99
C THR A 64 -8.87 -1.72 9.76
N ASN A 65 -9.72 -2.71 9.86
CA ASN A 65 -9.39 -4.09 9.50
C ASN A 65 -9.54 -4.29 8.00
N ILE A 66 -8.48 -4.76 7.37
CA ILE A 66 -8.42 -5.14 5.95
C ILE A 66 -8.47 -6.66 5.88
N LEU A 67 -9.38 -7.20 5.08
CA LEU A 67 -9.50 -8.63 4.80
C LEU A 67 -8.79 -8.92 3.48
N ILE A 68 -7.81 -9.83 3.51
CA ILE A 68 -7.03 -10.19 2.33
C ILE A 68 -7.14 -11.69 2.07
N ARG A 69 -7.41 -12.05 0.81
CA ARG A 69 -7.29 -13.40 0.27
C ARG A 69 -6.35 -13.38 -0.92
N SER A 70 -5.68 -14.49 -1.17
CA SER A 70 -4.84 -14.64 -2.36
C SER A 70 -5.03 -16.02 -2.98
N VAL A 71 -5.03 -16.04 -4.31
CA VAL A 71 -4.96 -17.26 -5.12
C VAL A 71 -3.95 -17.04 -6.25
N TYR A 72 -3.51 -18.13 -6.87
CA TYR A 72 -2.64 -18.05 -8.03
C TYR A 72 -2.93 -19.15 -9.05
N THR A 73 -2.58 -18.89 -10.30
CA THR A 73 -2.59 -19.84 -11.40
C THR A 73 -1.15 -20.21 -11.80
N ALA A 74 -0.95 -20.82 -12.94
CA ALA A 74 0.37 -21.16 -13.45
C ALA A 74 1.20 -19.89 -13.76
N ASP A 75 0.56 -18.77 -14.07
CA ASP A 75 1.17 -17.57 -14.64
C ASP A 75 0.82 -16.26 -13.92
N GLN A 76 -0.20 -16.25 -13.06
CA GLN A 76 -0.69 -15.05 -12.41
C GLN A 76 -0.95 -15.24 -10.90
N VAL A 77 -0.80 -14.18 -10.13
CA VAL A 77 -1.25 -14.05 -8.74
C VAL A 77 -2.42 -13.09 -8.66
N PHE A 78 -3.37 -13.41 -7.78
CA PHE A 78 -4.58 -12.62 -7.56
C PHE A 78 -4.76 -12.29 -6.08
N PHE A 79 -5.32 -11.12 -5.81
CA PHE A 79 -5.69 -10.72 -4.46
C PHE A 79 -7.13 -10.20 -4.44
N LEU A 80 -7.86 -10.59 -3.41
CA LEU A 80 -9.13 -10.00 -3.04
C LEU A 80 -8.94 -9.24 -1.74
N VAL A 81 -9.17 -7.93 -1.78
CA VAL A 81 -9.06 -7.02 -0.64
C VAL A 81 -10.42 -6.45 -0.32
N GLN A 82 -10.80 -6.49 0.95
CA GLN A 82 -12.07 -5.93 1.43
C GLN A 82 -11.86 -5.16 2.72
N PHE A 83 -12.44 -3.97 2.84
CA PHE A 83 -12.39 -3.18 4.08
C PHE A 83 -13.61 -2.30 4.23
N PRO A 84 -14.01 -1.96 5.48
CA PRO A 84 -15.08 -1.00 5.74
C PRO A 84 -14.72 0.37 5.17
N ASP A 85 -15.67 0.96 4.47
CA ASP A 85 -15.56 2.30 3.89
C ASP A 85 -16.95 2.95 3.92
N ASN A 86 -17.13 4.00 4.70
CA ASN A 86 -18.42 4.60 4.97
C ASN A 86 -18.95 5.51 3.85
N ALA A 87 -18.16 5.78 2.82
CA ALA A 87 -18.54 6.61 1.70
C ALA A 87 -17.78 6.26 0.43
N GLU A 88 -18.46 6.24 -0.70
CA GLU A 88 -17.82 6.10 -1.99
C GLU A 88 -17.16 7.40 -2.43
N ASN A 89 -15.82 7.40 -2.55
CA ASN A 89 -15.06 8.56 -2.98
C ASN A 89 -14.31 8.26 -4.28
N PHE A 90 -14.89 8.72 -5.37
CA PHE A 90 -14.39 8.48 -6.74
C PHE A 90 -13.96 9.78 -7.47
N LEU A 91 -13.87 10.91 -6.76
CA LEU A 91 -13.36 12.15 -7.33
C LEU A 91 -11.97 12.47 -6.78
N HIS A 92 -11.05 12.85 -7.65
CA HIS A 92 -9.71 13.28 -7.26
C HIS A 92 -9.35 14.64 -7.83
N LYS A 93 -9.35 15.68 -6.97
CA LYS A 93 -8.96 17.04 -7.38
C LYS A 93 -9.61 17.47 -8.71
N PRO A 94 -10.93 17.27 -8.89
CA PRO A 94 -11.59 17.69 -10.11
C PRO A 94 -11.39 19.18 -10.34
N TRP A 95 -11.59 19.64 -11.54
CA TRP A 95 -11.70 21.07 -11.79
C TRP A 95 -13.03 21.56 -11.23
N ALA A 96 -12.99 22.44 -10.23
CA ALA A 96 -14.17 23.05 -9.59
C ALA A 96 -14.32 24.50 -10.07
N TRP A 97 -15.53 24.85 -10.53
CA TRP A 97 -15.79 26.19 -10.99
C TRP A 97 -15.94 27.19 -9.85
N ASN A 98 -15.12 28.25 -9.86
CA ASN A 98 -15.24 29.39 -8.98
C ASN A 98 -16.10 30.45 -9.71
N ALA A 99 -17.37 30.58 -9.33
CA ALA A 99 -18.31 31.48 -9.98
C ALA A 99 -17.94 32.95 -9.77
N THR A 100 -17.25 33.30 -8.67
CA THR A 100 -16.80 34.68 -8.37
C THR A 100 -15.65 35.08 -9.28
N GLU A 101 -14.67 34.20 -9.40
CA GLU A 101 -13.46 34.42 -10.19
C GLU A 101 -13.63 34.06 -11.67
N LYS A 102 -14.78 33.42 -12.03
CA LYS A 102 -15.10 32.90 -13.38
C LYS A 102 -13.97 32.06 -13.96
N LYS A 103 -13.42 31.17 -13.14
CA LYS A 103 -12.34 30.25 -13.52
C LYS A 103 -12.46 28.91 -12.82
N TYR A 104 -11.81 27.87 -13.36
CA TYR A 104 -11.66 26.60 -12.66
C TYR A 104 -10.46 26.61 -11.70
N GLU A 105 -10.66 26.01 -10.56
CA GLU A 105 -9.66 25.77 -9.52
C GLU A 105 -9.62 24.30 -9.17
N THR A 106 -8.55 23.87 -8.49
CA THR A 106 -8.45 22.49 -8.02
C THR A 106 -9.44 22.22 -6.89
N GLY A 107 -10.39 21.34 -7.12
CA GLY A 107 -11.37 20.92 -6.12
C GLY A 107 -10.74 20.17 -4.93
N PRO A 108 -11.44 20.16 -3.78
CA PRO A 108 -10.93 19.57 -2.54
C PRO A 108 -11.03 18.03 -2.48
N HIS A 109 -11.79 17.44 -3.37
CA HIS A 109 -12.11 16.01 -3.35
C HIS A 109 -10.86 15.13 -3.43
N ARG A 110 -10.93 14.00 -2.76
CA ARG A 110 -9.91 12.95 -2.79
C ARG A 110 -10.58 11.62 -3.00
N GLU A 111 -10.00 10.82 -3.87
CA GLU A 111 -10.45 9.46 -4.17
C GLU A 111 -10.00 8.46 -3.11
N ASP A 112 -10.71 7.35 -2.99
CA ASP A 112 -10.25 6.20 -2.22
C ASP A 112 -9.06 5.54 -2.91
N THR A 113 -8.13 5.05 -2.11
CA THR A 113 -6.91 4.42 -2.63
C THR A 113 -6.47 3.27 -1.74
N PHE A 114 -5.83 2.28 -2.36
CA PHE A 114 -5.22 1.16 -1.68
C PHE A 114 -3.85 0.83 -2.26
N VAL A 115 -2.91 0.45 -1.40
CA VAL A 115 -1.52 0.20 -1.78
C VAL A 115 -1.08 -1.16 -1.30
N PHE A 116 -0.50 -1.95 -2.21
CA PHE A 116 0.46 -3.00 -1.88
C PHE A 116 1.87 -2.46 -2.03
N LYS A 117 2.76 -2.81 -1.13
CA LYS A 117 4.16 -2.44 -1.18
C LYS A 117 5.03 -3.66 -0.89
N TRP A 118 5.73 -4.13 -1.91
CA TRP A 118 6.50 -5.37 -1.91
C TRP A 118 7.98 -5.10 -1.70
N ASN A 119 8.62 -5.89 -0.85
CA ASN A 119 10.06 -5.83 -0.66
C ASN A 119 10.79 -6.42 -1.88
N MET A 120 11.69 -5.63 -2.47
CA MET A 120 12.57 -6.05 -3.56
C MET A 120 14.01 -6.31 -3.11
N MET A 121 14.28 -6.26 -1.79
CA MET A 121 15.59 -6.60 -1.24
C MET A 121 15.69 -8.10 -1.04
N ASP A 122 16.91 -8.61 -0.94
CA ASP A 122 17.23 -10.01 -0.63
C ASP A 122 17.14 -10.34 0.87
N HIS A 123 16.85 -9.35 1.68
CA HIS A 123 16.68 -9.44 3.13
C HIS A 123 15.44 -8.66 3.58
N ASP A 124 15.03 -8.88 4.80
CA ASP A 124 13.89 -8.19 5.39
C ASP A 124 14.20 -6.75 5.74
N VAL A 125 13.26 -5.86 5.43
CA VAL A 125 13.34 -4.44 5.71
C VAL A 125 12.01 -3.92 6.24
N ASN A 126 12.05 -2.84 6.99
CA ASN A 126 10.84 -2.11 7.33
C ASN A 126 10.41 -1.23 6.14
N LEU A 127 9.30 -1.58 5.50
CA LEU A 127 8.78 -0.90 4.32
C LEU A 127 8.11 0.46 4.60
N SER A 128 8.09 0.94 5.84
CA SER A 128 7.61 2.28 6.15
C SER A 128 8.46 3.35 5.44
N ASN A 129 7.84 4.43 4.99
CA ASN A 129 8.59 5.58 4.47
C ASN A 129 9.43 6.28 5.56
N PHE A 130 9.16 5.98 6.83
CA PHE A 130 9.91 6.50 7.99
C PHE A 130 10.89 5.48 8.56
N SER A 131 11.22 4.44 7.79
CA SER A 131 12.21 3.44 8.17
C SER A 131 13.62 4.01 8.22
N ASP A 132 14.45 3.39 9.07
CA ASP A 132 15.89 3.59 9.05
C ASP A 132 16.61 2.67 8.04
N ASP A 133 15.91 1.67 7.52
CA ASP A 133 16.44 0.75 6.52
C ASP A 133 16.49 1.40 5.13
N ASP A 134 17.52 1.09 4.38
CA ASP A 134 17.52 1.32 2.94
C ASP A 134 16.68 0.23 2.27
N TYR A 135 15.80 0.60 1.34
CA TYR A 135 15.04 -0.38 0.59
C TYR A 135 14.71 0.07 -0.83
N ARG A 136 14.43 -0.91 -1.67
CA ARG A 136 13.72 -0.80 -2.93
C ARG A 136 12.42 -1.60 -2.81
N ALA A 137 11.33 -1.03 -3.29
CA ALA A 137 10.01 -1.66 -3.22
C ALA A 137 9.25 -1.48 -4.53
N ASP A 138 8.58 -2.53 -4.97
CA ASP A 138 7.53 -2.53 -5.99
C ASP A 138 6.21 -2.11 -5.31
N VAL A 139 5.42 -1.24 -5.95
CA VAL A 139 4.25 -0.59 -5.33
C VAL A 139 3.05 -0.59 -6.28
N TRP A 140 2.03 -1.37 -5.96
CA TRP A 140 0.77 -1.42 -6.67
C TRP A 140 -0.22 -0.45 -6.04
N TYR A 141 -0.56 0.59 -6.77
CA TYR A 141 -1.34 1.70 -6.24
C TYR A 141 -2.68 1.85 -6.96
N TRP A 142 -3.72 1.20 -6.42
CA TRP A 142 -5.09 1.35 -6.90
C TRP A 142 -5.68 2.69 -6.45
N LYS A 143 -6.44 3.33 -7.34
CA LYS A 143 -7.05 4.65 -7.18
C LYS A 143 -8.44 4.66 -7.79
N ALA A 144 -9.46 5.00 -7.00
CA ALA A 144 -10.86 4.89 -7.39
C ALA A 144 -11.23 5.78 -8.60
N ASN A 145 -10.62 6.96 -8.72
CA ASN A 145 -10.85 7.87 -9.86
C ASN A 145 -9.88 7.59 -11.02
N ARG A 146 -8.58 7.52 -10.73
CA ARG A 146 -7.56 7.60 -11.76
C ARG A 146 -7.26 6.28 -12.46
N THR A 147 -7.22 5.17 -11.73
CA THR A 147 -6.81 3.89 -12.32
C THR A 147 -7.96 2.90 -12.45
N ASN A 148 -8.89 2.89 -11.51
CA ASN A 148 -10.02 1.97 -11.49
C ASN A 148 -10.91 2.00 -12.74
N PRO A 149 -11.22 3.17 -13.35
CA PRO A 149 -12.04 3.21 -14.57
C PRO A 149 -11.40 2.45 -15.73
N ALA A 150 -10.07 2.44 -15.82
CA ALA A 150 -9.34 1.70 -16.85
C ALA A 150 -9.14 0.20 -16.50
N GLY A 151 -9.45 -0.22 -15.27
CA GLY A 151 -9.24 -1.62 -14.83
C GLY A 151 -7.81 -1.94 -14.37
N TYR A 152 -7.08 -0.94 -13.85
CA TYR A 152 -5.68 -1.08 -13.45
C TYR A 152 -5.39 -0.50 -12.06
N ALA A 153 -4.21 -0.83 -11.53
CA ALA A 153 -3.52 -0.03 -10.53
C ALA A 153 -2.32 0.66 -11.17
N ASP A 154 -1.83 1.78 -10.60
CA ASP A 154 -0.53 2.35 -11.02
C ASP A 154 0.58 1.43 -10.52
N ASP A 155 1.36 0.91 -11.42
CA ASP A 155 2.59 0.21 -11.09
C ASP A 155 3.72 1.22 -10.92
N LYS A 156 4.44 1.11 -9.80
CA LYS A 156 5.39 2.11 -9.34
C LYS A 156 6.49 1.48 -8.53
N SER A 157 7.61 2.17 -8.48
CA SER A 157 8.70 1.79 -7.58
C SER A 157 9.00 2.87 -6.54
N GLN A 158 9.47 2.43 -5.37
CA GLN A 158 9.97 3.31 -4.31
C GLN A 158 11.38 2.90 -3.92
N VAL A 159 12.20 3.91 -3.65
CA VAL A 159 13.54 3.72 -3.09
C VAL A 159 13.70 4.64 -1.89
N LEU A 160 14.06 4.07 -0.75
CA LEU A 160 14.42 4.82 0.45
C LEU A 160 15.90 4.63 0.73
N GLY A 161 16.64 5.72 0.92
CA GLY A 161 18.07 5.66 1.18
C GLY A 161 18.56 6.78 2.08
N ALA A 162 19.77 6.62 2.63
CA ALA A 162 20.43 7.62 3.47
C ALA A 162 20.94 8.83 2.65
N GLN A 163 21.15 8.67 1.35
CA GLN A 163 21.69 9.70 0.47
C GLN A 163 20.63 10.25 -0.49
N PRO A 164 20.74 11.53 -0.89
CA PRO A 164 19.88 12.09 -1.92
C PRO A 164 19.94 11.30 -3.23
N ILE A 165 18.77 10.97 -3.78
CA ILE A 165 18.62 10.35 -5.09
C ILE A 165 17.76 11.26 -5.98
N LYS A 166 17.84 11.07 -7.30
CA LYS A 166 17.13 11.90 -8.28
C LYS A 166 15.63 11.97 -7.95
N LYS A 167 15.09 13.18 -7.85
CA LYS A 167 13.67 13.45 -7.54
C LYS A 167 13.19 12.88 -6.19
N SER A 168 14.09 12.66 -5.24
CA SER A 168 13.70 12.25 -3.89
C SER A 168 13.16 13.41 -3.07
N THR A 169 12.33 13.07 -2.08
CA THR A 169 11.88 13.97 -1.01
C THR A 169 12.61 13.59 0.25
N GLU A 170 13.18 14.57 0.95
CA GLU A 170 13.75 14.34 2.26
C GLU A 170 12.65 14.14 3.29
N LEU A 171 12.84 13.14 4.12
CA LEU A 171 11.96 12.76 5.23
C LEU A 171 12.81 12.54 6.48
N THR A 172 12.19 12.66 7.65
CA THR A 172 12.81 12.28 8.92
C THR A 172 12.31 10.90 9.31
N SER A 173 13.24 9.96 9.55
CA SER A 173 12.91 8.61 10.01
C SER A 173 12.38 8.59 11.44
N MET A 174 11.92 7.42 11.89
CA MET A 174 11.45 7.24 13.28
C MET A 174 12.57 7.46 14.31
N SER A 175 13.83 7.21 13.96
CA SER A 175 14.98 7.49 14.82
C SER A 175 15.51 8.94 14.73
N GLY A 176 14.88 9.79 13.90
CA GLY A 176 15.29 11.19 13.71
C GLY A 176 16.36 11.41 12.63
N LYS A 177 16.71 10.40 11.84
CA LYS A 177 17.69 10.53 10.74
C LYS A 177 17.05 11.10 9.48
N ALA A 178 17.81 11.90 8.73
CA ALA A 178 17.42 12.31 7.38
C ALA A 178 17.44 11.11 6.44
N ARG A 179 16.37 10.94 5.67
CA ARG A 179 16.18 9.89 4.67
C ARG A 179 15.67 10.51 3.38
N HIS A 180 15.96 9.87 2.26
CA HIS A 180 15.56 10.36 0.95
C HIS A 180 14.69 9.33 0.24
N LEU A 181 13.41 9.69 0.03
CA LEU A 181 12.42 8.81 -0.60
C LEU A 181 12.20 9.21 -2.07
N GLY A 182 12.65 8.37 -2.98
CA GLY A 182 12.30 8.40 -4.39
C GLY A 182 10.98 7.66 -4.63
N ARG A 183 10.07 8.27 -5.40
CA ARG A 183 8.83 7.64 -5.87
C ARG A 183 8.81 7.75 -7.39
N TYR A 184 8.88 6.62 -8.05
CA TYR A 184 8.96 6.56 -9.50
C TYR A 184 7.72 5.89 -10.07
N SER A 185 7.35 6.29 -11.26
CA SER A 185 6.40 5.52 -12.08
C SER A 185 7.23 4.61 -12.95
N ASP A 186 6.79 3.38 -13.11
CA ASP A 186 7.43 2.44 -13.97
C ASP A 186 7.33 2.84 -15.44
N ALA A 187 8.07 2.18 -16.31
CA ALA A 187 8.17 2.56 -17.71
C ALA A 187 6.84 2.39 -18.45
N GLY A 188 6.49 3.35 -19.29
CA GLY A 188 5.29 3.26 -20.11
C GLY A 188 4.27 4.38 -19.89
N LYS A 189 3.01 4.12 -20.21
CA LYS A 189 1.89 5.06 -20.10
C LYS A 189 0.99 4.75 -18.92
N ALA A 190 0.47 5.78 -18.28
CA ALA A 190 -0.48 5.65 -17.18
C ALA A 190 -1.87 5.23 -17.65
N ALA A 191 -2.66 4.64 -16.73
CA ALA A 191 -4.07 4.32 -16.94
C ALA A 191 -5.00 5.56 -16.98
N TYR A 192 -4.45 6.75 -16.85
CA TYR A 192 -5.17 8.03 -16.88
C TYR A 192 -4.30 9.13 -17.46
N LYS A 193 -4.95 10.18 -17.95
CA LYS A 193 -4.30 11.43 -18.37
C LYS A 193 -4.69 12.55 -17.42
N GLU A 194 -3.82 13.52 -17.23
CA GLU A 194 -4.17 14.74 -16.53
C GLU A 194 -4.51 15.84 -17.55
N LEU A 195 -5.75 16.33 -17.50
CA LEU A 195 -6.21 17.42 -18.35
C LEU A 195 -5.76 18.76 -17.78
N LYS A 196 -5.42 19.68 -18.67
CA LYS A 196 -5.18 21.08 -18.31
C LYS A 196 -6.48 21.74 -17.82
N THR A 197 -6.33 22.82 -17.08
CA THR A 197 -7.46 23.64 -16.62
C THR A 197 -8.31 24.11 -17.80
N LEU A 198 -9.63 23.96 -17.65
CA LEU A 198 -10.60 24.44 -18.63
C LEU A 198 -10.67 25.97 -18.58
N THR A 199 -10.85 26.59 -19.74
CA THR A 199 -10.96 28.06 -19.88
C THR A 199 -12.42 28.52 -19.93
N GLU A 200 -13.34 27.63 -20.28
CA GLU A 200 -14.76 27.93 -20.40
C GLU A 200 -15.57 27.05 -19.44
N TYR A 201 -16.69 27.58 -18.95
CA TYR A 201 -17.58 26.85 -18.05
C TYR A 201 -18.18 25.63 -18.72
N GLN A 202 -17.99 24.47 -18.12
CA GLN A 202 -18.52 23.15 -18.52
C GLN A 202 -19.22 22.41 -17.37
N GLY A 203 -19.70 23.16 -16.36
CA GLY A 203 -20.33 22.63 -15.15
C GLY A 203 -19.52 22.93 -13.90
N ASP A 204 -20.14 22.78 -12.74
CA ASP A 204 -19.52 23.12 -11.46
C ASP A 204 -18.32 22.21 -11.11
N LEU A 205 -18.36 20.96 -11.58
CA LEU A 205 -17.24 20.01 -11.48
C LEU A 205 -16.95 19.42 -12.87
N ALA A 206 -15.69 19.41 -13.26
CA ALA A 206 -15.23 18.77 -14.48
C ALA A 206 -14.10 17.78 -14.19
N ASP A 207 -14.09 16.67 -14.94
CA ASP A 207 -13.08 15.63 -14.79
C ASP A 207 -11.68 16.16 -15.13
N ARG A 208 -10.72 15.81 -14.28
CA ARG A 208 -9.32 16.15 -14.48
C ARG A 208 -8.48 14.96 -14.94
N TYR A 209 -8.95 13.76 -14.66
CA TYR A 209 -8.17 12.54 -14.87
C TYR A 209 -8.94 11.47 -15.67
N PRO A 210 -9.32 11.73 -16.92
CA PRO A 210 -9.99 10.72 -17.73
C PRO A 210 -9.12 9.49 -17.92
N ALA A 211 -9.76 8.33 -17.98
CA ALA A 211 -9.10 7.06 -18.21
C ALA A 211 -8.36 7.03 -19.55
N SER A 212 -7.26 6.29 -19.58
CA SER A 212 -6.50 5.99 -20.80
C SER A 212 -5.96 4.56 -20.73
N THR A 213 -5.59 4.01 -21.88
CA THR A 213 -4.95 2.69 -21.94
C THR A 213 -3.51 2.79 -21.45
N PRO A 214 -3.11 2.07 -20.38
CA PRO A 214 -1.73 2.02 -19.95
C PRO A 214 -0.88 1.17 -20.91
N GLU A 215 0.43 1.36 -20.87
CA GLU A 215 1.40 0.61 -21.67
C GLU A 215 2.69 0.39 -20.88
N GLY A 216 3.44 -0.66 -21.26
CA GLY A 216 4.72 -1.03 -20.65
C GLY A 216 4.54 -1.55 -19.22
N SER A 217 5.60 -1.51 -18.42
CA SER A 217 5.61 -1.97 -17.02
C SER A 217 4.48 -1.35 -16.18
N ARG A 218 4.08 -0.12 -16.47
CA ARG A 218 2.93 0.53 -15.80
C ARG A 218 1.57 -0.14 -16.01
N ALA A 219 1.48 -1.09 -16.93
CA ALA A 219 0.27 -1.85 -17.25
C ALA A 219 0.24 -3.25 -16.63
N ASP A 220 1.24 -3.62 -15.82
CA ASP A 220 1.38 -4.98 -15.33
C ASP A 220 0.36 -5.34 -14.24
N VAL A 221 -0.10 -4.36 -13.46
CA VAL A 221 -1.07 -4.60 -12.39
C VAL A 221 -2.48 -4.25 -12.84
N HIS A 222 -3.28 -5.28 -13.11
CA HIS A 222 -4.72 -5.13 -13.31
C HIS A 222 -5.42 -5.04 -11.96
N ALA A 223 -6.42 -4.16 -11.85
CA ALA A 223 -7.22 -4.06 -10.63
C ALA A 223 -8.60 -3.46 -10.91
N LYS A 224 -9.61 -4.01 -10.26
CA LYS A 224 -10.97 -3.47 -10.27
C LYS A 224 -11.51 -3.40 -8.86
N GLY A 225 -12.04 -2.23 -8.49
CA GLY A 225 -12.66 -2.03 -7.20
C GLY A 225 -14.06 -1.47 -7.32
N THR A 226 -14.92 -1.87 -6.39
CA THR A 226 -16.27 -1.36 -6.20
C THR A 226 -16.50 -0.94 -4.77
N TRP A 227 -17.48 -0.09 -4.55
CA TRP A 227 -18.02 0.22 -3.23
C TRP A 227 -19.48 -0.24 -3.17
N ASN A 228 -19.83 -0.94 -2.11
CA ASN A 228 -21.20 -1.39 -1.89
C ASN A 228 -21.47 -1.53 -0.40
N GLY A 229 -22.57 -0.92 0.05
CA GLY A 229 -23.10 -1.12 1.40
C GLY A 229 -22.13 -0.82 2.54
N GLY A 230 -21.23 0.16 2.39
CA GLY A 230 -20.25 0.53 3.42
C GLY A 230 -18.96 -0.29 3.38
N PHE A 231 -18.73 -0.99 2.28
CA PHE A 231 -17.49 -1.75 2.04
C PHE A 231 -16.87 -1.42 0.70
N ARG A 232 -15.54 -1.35 0.70
CA ARG A 232 -14.71 -1.34 -0.49
C ARG A 232 -14.25 -2.77 -0.76
N THR A 233 -14.43 -3.24 -1.99
CA THR A 233 -13.89 -4.51 -2.48
C THR A 233 -13.00 -4.22 -3.67
N ILE A 234 -11.78 -4.78 -3.70
CA ILE A 234 -10.82 -4.58 -4.79
C ILE A 234 -10.21 -5.92 -5.13
N GLU A 235 -10.23 -6.27 -6.40
CA GLU A 235 -9.57 -7.44 -6.96
C GLU A 235 -8.35 -6.99 -7.76
N TYR A 236 -7.25 -7.72 -7.59
CA TYR A 236 -5.99 -7.50 -8.29
C TYR A 236 -5.56 -8.75 -9.03
N ALA A 237 -4.90 -8.56 -10.15
CA ALA A 237 -4.18 -9.60 -10.87
C ALA A 237 -2.86 -9.05 -11.41
N ARG A 238 -1.82 -9.88 -11.37
CA ARG A 238 -0.54 -9.59 -11.98
C ARG A 238 0.14 -10.88 -12.42
N ALA A 239 0.91 -10.83 -13.50
CA ALA A 239 1.77 -11.94 -13.89
C ALA A 239 2.75 -12.30 -12.77
N LEU A 240 3.00 -13.59 -12.53
CA LEU A 240 4.02 -14.05 -11.59
C LEU A 240 5.41 -13.53 -12.00
N ASN A 241 5.66 -13.50 -13.31
CA ASN A 241 6.86 -12.92 -13.90
C ASN A 241 6.44 -11.95 -15.02
N THR A 242 6.69 -10.65 -14.82
CA THR A 242 6.40 -9.61 -15.81
C THR A 242 7.51 -9.43 -16.82
N GLY A 243 8.72 -9.88 -16.50
CA GLY A 243 9.93 -9.64 -17.30
C GLY A 243 10.50 -8.23 -17.15
N HIS A 244 9.92 -7.38 -16.28
CA HIS A 244 10.41 -6.04 -16.03
C HIS A 244 11.27 -6.00 -14.75
N GLU A 245 12.40 -5.28 -14.78
CA GLU A 245 13.36 -5.20 -13.66
C GLU A 245 12.90 -4.30 -12.51
N ASP A 246 11.91 -3.45 -12.75
CA ASP A 246 11.30 -2.58 -11.76
C ASP A 246 10.27 -3.31 -10.89
N ASP A 247 9.93 -4.56 -11.24
CA ASP A 247 8.95 -5.41 -10.58
C ASP A 247 9.55 -6.52 -9.72
N LEU A 248 8.85 -6.87 -8.66
CA LEU A 248 9.08 -8.11 -7.92
C LEU A 248 8.62 -9.30 -8.76
N GLN A 249 9.47 -10.30 -8.95
CA GLN A 249 9.11 -11.56 -9.61
C GLN A 249 8.71 -12.62 -8.57
N PHE A 250 7.61 -13.32 -8.80
CA PHE A 250 7.13 -14.38 -7.94
C PHE A 250 7.47 -15.75 -8.50
N GLU A 251 7.98 -16.62 -7.65
CA GLU A 251 8.36 -18.00 -7.98
C GLU A 251 7.69 -18.98 -7.00
N PRO A 252 6.45 -19.40 -7.27
CA PRO A 252 5.71 -20.27 -6.34
C PRO A 252 6.43 -21.55 -5.96
N ALA A 253 7.16 -22.17 -6.89
CA ALA A 253 7.89 -23.41 -6.67
C ALA A 253 9.14 -23.26 -5.78
N SER A 254 9.60 -22.03 -5.52
CA SER A 254 10.80 -21.77 -4.70
C SER A 254 10.58 -22.02 -3.22
N GLY A 255 9.32 -22.06 -2.76
CA GLY A 255 8.98 -22.08 -1.33
C GLY A 255 9.29 -20.76 -0.59
N LYS A 256 9.72 -19.74 -1.31
CA LYS A 256 10.02 -18.40 -0.76
C LYS A 256 8.73 -17.72 -0.27
N ALA A 257 8.82 -17.06 0.88
CA ALA A 257 7.80 -16.14 1.35
C ALA A 257 8.19 -14.70 0.97
N TYR A 258 7.22 -13.91 0.48
CA TYR A 258 7.46 -12.57 -0.04
C TYR A 258 6.97 -11.53 0.97
N LEU A 259 7.90 -10.74 1.50
CA LEU A 259 7.59 -9.66 2.44
C LEU A 259 6.87 -8.52 1.74
N PHE A 260 5.77 -8.07 2.32
CA PHE A 260 5.04 -6.90 1.85
C PHE A 260 4.30 -6.20 2.99
N GLY A 261 3.70 -5.08 2.69
CA GLY A 261 2.75 -4.40 3.54
C GLY A 261 1.66 -3.73 2.71
N VAL A 262 0.56 -3.38 3.36
CA VAL A 262 -0.58 -2.71 2.73
C VAL A 262 -0.93 -1.42 3.45
N SER A 263 -1.61 -0.52 2.76
CA SER A 263 -2.11 0.72 3.35
C SER A 263 -3.35 1.22 2.61
N ILE A 264 -4.35 1.65 3.38
CA ILE A 264 -5.41 2.52 2.88
C ILE A 264 -4.86 3.93 2.89
N PHE A 265 -4.62 4.51 1.70
CA PHE A 265 -3.91 5.78 1.60
C PHE A 265 -4.82 6.99 1.72
N SER A 266 -6.10 6.86 1.40
CA SER A 266 -7.12 7.88 1.56
C SER A 266 -8.21 7.34 2.49
N LEU A 267 -8.54 8.11 3.51
CA LEU A 267 -9.54 7.76 4.48
C LEU A 267 -10.84 8.48 4.19
N TYR A 268 -11.82 7.73 3.69
CA TYR A 268 -13.21 8.14 3.69
C TYR A 268 -13.46 9.52 3.04
N GLY A 269 -12.73 9.85 1.97
CA GLY A 269 -12.89 11.12 1.25
C GLY A 269 -12.64 12.38 2.06
N ARG A 270 -12.02 12.25 3.23
CA ARG A 270 -11.71 13.43 4.05
C ARG A 270 -10.73 14.33 3.32
N PRO A 271 -10.95 15.65 3.34
CA PRO A 271 -10.00 16.59 2.78
C PRO A 271 -8.62 16.41 3.40
N HIS A 272 -7.60 16.67 2.60
CA HIS A 272 -6.24 16.78 3.09
C HIS A 272 -6.15 17.82 4.20
N ILE A 273 -5.98 17.40 5.43
CA ILE A 273 -5.64 18.28 6.53
C ILE A 273 -4.12 18.22 6.67
N GLU A 274 -3.44 19.25 6.16
CA GLU A 274 -2.00 19.39 6.29
C GLU A 274 -1.62 19.31 7.76
N ASN A 275 -0.61 18.51 8.09
CA ASN A 275 -0.13 18.27 9.46
C ASN A 275 -1.04 17.46 10.40
N SER A 276 -2.12 16.84 9.93
CA SER A 276 -2.84 15.86 10.75
C SER A 276 -1.97 14.60 10.96
N PRO A 277 -1.76 14.13 12.21
CA PRO A 277 -1.03 12.89 12.48
C PRO A 277 -1.72 11.64 11.91
N ASN A 278 -3.02 11.73 11.64
CA ASN A 278 -3.83 10.65 11.04
C ASN A 278 -3.99 10.77 9.53
N TYR A 279 -3.13 11.57 8.91
CA TYR A 279 -3.23 11.88 7.53
C TYR A 279 -2.75 10.70 6.66
N TYR A 280 -3.69 10.06 5.99
CA TYR A 280 -3.53 9.10 4.89
C TYR A 280 -2.27 8.27 4.97
N GLY A 281 -2.24 7.16 5.53
CA GLY A 281 -1.07 6.28 5.43
C GLY A 281 0.32 6.92 5.38
N ARG A 282 0.47 8.24 5.26
CA ARG A 282 1.68 9.08 5.19
C ARG A 282 3.00 8.32 5.07
N GLY A 283 2.96 7.23 4.29
CA GLY A 283 4.05 6.28 4.25
C GLY A 283 4.07 5.30 5.42
N ARG A 284 3.08 5.29 6.29
CA ARG A 284 2.86 4.17 7.20
C ARG A 284 2.37 2.99 6.39
N ILE A 285 2.78 1.82 6.82
CA ILE A 285 2.43 0.54 6.25
C ILE A 285 1.81 -0.32 7.36
N SER A 286 1.04 -1.32 7.01
CA SER A 286 0.58 -2.34 7.96
C SER A 286 1.76 -3.01 8.67
N GLU A 287 1.48 -3.84 9.63
CA GLU A 287 2.43 -4.85 10.11
C GLU A 287 3.02 -5.63 8.92
N PRO A 288 4.23 -6.19 9.06
CA PRO A 288 4.85 -7.01 8.02
C PRO A 288 3.97 -8.22 7.67
N LEU A 289 3.73 -8.42 6.39
CA LEU A 289 2.96 -9.53 5.82
C LEU A 289 3.87 -10.39 4.96
N ARG A 290 3.56 -11.71 4.89
CA ARG A 290 4.26 -12.63 4.02
C ARG A 290 3.29 -13.36 3.11
N LEU A 291 3.43 -13.15 1.81
CA LEU A 291 2.75 -13.99 0.82
C LEU A 291 3.47 -15.32 0.72
N LYS A 292 2.73 -16.41 0.84
CA LYS A 292 3.26 -17.76 0.70
C LYS A 292 2.40 -18.58 -0.23
N PHE A 293 2.99 -19.07 -1.30
CA PHE A 293 2.34 -19.96 -2.26
C PHE A 293 2.21 -21.39 -1.69
N GLN A 294 1.03 -22.01 -1.89
CA GLN A 294 0.69 -23.34 -1.39
C GLN A 294 0.38 -24.31 -2.55
#